data_1839dd8908a406f6a3cc0356be7a2c84
#
_entry.id   1839dd8908a406f6a3cc0356be7a2c84
#
_cell.length_a   1.000
_cell.length_b   1.000
_cell.length_c   1.000
_cell.angle_alpha   90.00
_cell.angle_beta   90.00
_cell.angle_gamma   90.00
#
_symmetry.space_group_name_H-M   'P 1'
#
loop_
_entity.id
_entity.type
_entity.pdbx_description
1 polymer ?
#
loop_
_entity_poly.entity_id
_entity_poly.type
_entity_poly.pdbx_seq_one_letter_code
_entity_poly.pdbx_strand_id
1 'polypeptide(L)'
;GSLSVTDTFIVTVTNTNDAPIVTSAISDATAQEDASYSISVSGVFTDVDGDTLTYSMSGAPSTITMSGSTISGTPVQTNVGDHTIVVTATDGTLSVSDTYVLTVANVNDAPTFTSTGTTSATEDTAYAYITTSTDSEDQTITLTGTTVPGWANFVDVSGGSGVLTGTPDNGDVGTHNVVITATDASGSATTQSFVITVANTNDAPTLATAQVDVSTAEDAAFSLDVSGNFADVD
;
A
#
# COMPACT_ATOMS: atom_id res chain seq x y z
N GLY A 1 43.72 -55.40 70.55
CA GLY A 1 43.66 -54.89 69.18
C GLY A 1 42.35 -55.27 68.51
N SER A 2 41.59 -54.38 67.99
CA SER A 2 40.41 -54.69 67.19
C SER A 2 40.88 -55.01 65.77
N LEU A 3 40.51 -56.15 65.25
CA LEU A 3 40.71 -56.51 63.84
C LEU A 3 39.51 -56.07 63.04
N SER A 4 39.73 -55.37 61.92
CA SER A 4 38.70 -54.98 60.99
C SER A 4 39.07 -55.48 59.61
N VAL A 5 38.06 -55.84 58.83
CA VAL A 5 38.15 -56.12 57.40
C VAL A 5 37.22 -55.12 56.67
N THR A 6 37.69 -54.58 55.59
CA THR A 6 36.90 -53.66 54.71
C THR A 6 36.77 -54.33 53.34
N ASP A 7 35.58 -54.22 52.76
CA ASP A 7 35.31 -54.52 51.37
C ASP A 7 34.85 -53.26 50.68
N THR A 8 35.21 -53.09 49.43
CA THR A 8 34.82 -51.94 48.59
C THR A 8 34.16 -52.45 47.33
N PHE A 9 32.98 -51.83 47.00
CA PHE A 9 32.30 -52.10 45.76
C PHE A 9 31.99 -50.77 45.05
N ILE A 10 31.82 -50.81 43.75
CA ILE A 10 31.47 -49.66 42.91
C ILE A 10 29.99 -49.80 42.57
N VAL A 11 29.23 -48.74 42.86
CA VAL A 11 27.88 -48.60 42.34
C VAL A 11 27.97 -47.72 41.11
N THR A 12 27.55 -48.21 39.94
CA THR A 12 27.42 -47.44 38.70
C THR A 12 25.96 -47.11 38.54
N VAL A 13 25.67 -45.81 38.53
CA VAL A 13 24.35 -45.26 38.20
C VAL A 13 24.40 -44.81 36.73
N THR A 14 23.55 -45.42 35.90
CA THR A 14 23.43 -45.05 34.50
C THR A 14 22.33 -44.00 34.39
N ASN A 15 22.60 -42.96 33.60
CA ASN A 15 21.59 -41.94 33.29
C ASN A 15 20.47 -42.52 32.42
N THR A 16 19.24 -42.06 32.66
CA THR A 16 18.08 -42.31 31.82
C THR A 16 17.63 -40.96 31.30
N ASN A 17 17.44 -40.83 29.98
CA ASN A 17 17.05 -39.57 29.38
C ASN A 17 15.69 -39.06 29.92
N ASP A 18 15.70 -37.90 30.47
CA ASP A 18 14.51 -37.13 30.90
C ASP A 18 14.03 -36.21 29.80
N ALA A 19 12.75 -35.81 29.80
CA ALA A 19 12.22 -34.84 28.85
C ALA A 19 12.59 -33.41 29.25
N PRO A 20 12.80 -32.52 28.27
CA PRO A 20 12.90 -31.07 28.56
C PRO A 20 11.70 -30.58 29.36
N ILE A 21 11.90 -29.57 30.19
CA ILE A 21 10.83 -28.92 30.97
C ILE A 21 10.72 -27.44 30.66
N VAL A 22 9.51 -26.90 30.83
CA VAL A 22 9.26 -25.43 30.78
C VAL A 22 9.64 -24.83 32.13
N THR A 23 10.66 -23.98 32.18
CA THR A 23 11.11 -23.33 33.42
C THR A 23 10.43 -22.00 33.63
N SER A 24 10.02 -21.33 32.54
CA SER A 24 9.28 -20.05 32.56
C SER A 24 8.36 -20.01 31.35
N ALA A 25 7.06 -19.84 31.55
CA ALA A 25 6.13 -19.74 30.44
C ALA A 25 6.46 -18.54 29.53
N ILE A 26 6.28 -18.70 28.22
CA ILE A 26 6.34 -17.62 27.25
C ILE A 26 5.13 -16.73 27.53
N SER A 27 5.37 -15.44 27.76
CA SER A 27 4.27 -14.48 27.94
C SER A 27 3.63 -14.10 26.61
N ASP A 28 2.33 -13.83 26.64
CA ASP A 28 1.63 -13.21 25.51
C ASP A 28 2.34 -11.94 25.08
N ALA A 29 2.33 -11.68 23.77
CA ALA A 29 3.07 -10.58 23.17
C ALA A 29 2.21 -9.81 22.18
N THR A 30 2.59 -8.54 21.94
CA THR A 30 1.99 -7.72 20.89
C THR A 30 3.05 -7.34 19.87
N ALA A 31 2.66 -7.34 18.59
CA ALA A 31 3.41 -6.80 17.48
C ALA A 31 2.55 -5.76 16.77
N GLN A 32 3.14 -4.87 16.00
CA GLN A 32 2.43 -4.03 15.03
C GLN A 32 2.71 -4.59 13.64
N GLU A 33 1.75 -4.54 12.74
CA GLU A 33 2.06 -4.76 11.34
C GLU A 33 3.07 -3.72 10.84
N ASP A 34 3.75 -4.03 9.76
CA ASP A 34 4.82 -3.24 9.13
C ASP A 34 5.99 -2.90 10.05
N ALA A 35 5.99 -3.38 11.30
CA ALA A 35 7.08 -3.24 12.24
C ALA A 35 7.78 -4.57 12.52
N SER A 36 9.09 -4.51 12.76
CA SER A 36 9.85 -5.71 13.10
C SER A 36 9.47 -6.23 14.48
N TYR A 37 9.16 -7.51 14.57
CA TYR A 37 8.93 -8.26 15.79
C TYR A 37 10.08 -9.25 16.04
N SER A 38 10.52 -9.38 17.30
CA SER A 38 11.51 -10.39 17.68
C SER A 38 11.43 -10.71 19.17
N ILE A 39 11.36 -12.00 19.48
CA ILE A 39 11.52 -12.52 20.85
C ILE A 39 12.51 -13.68 20.87
N SER A 40 13.12 -13.92 22.03
CA SER A 40 13.96 -15.08 22.26
C SER A 40 13.30 -16.00 23.29
N VAL A 41 13.26 -17.29 22.99
CA VAL A 41 12.79 -18.35 23.89
C VAL A 41 13.97 -19.08 24.55
N SER A 42 15.19 -18.53 24.44
CA SER A 42 16.36 -19.09 25.13
C SER A 42 16.15 -18.98 26.64
N GLY A 43 16.29 -20.11 27.37
CA GLY A 43 16.06 -20.16 28.82
C GLY A 43 14.60 -20.38 29.25
N VAL A 44 13.65 -20.44 28.31
CA VAL A 44 12.26 -20.87 28.56
C VAL A 44 12.22 -22.35 28.87
N PHE A 45 13.04 -23.13 28.18
CA PHE A 45 13.13 -24.59 28.30
C PHE A 45 14.50 -24.98 28.82
N THR A 46 14.55 -26.00 29.65
CA THR A 46 15.80 -26.62 30.14
C THR A 46 15.68 -28.13 30.14
N ASP A 47 16.82 -28.79 30.05
CA ASP A 47 16.94 -30.22 30.15
C ASP A 47 17.76 -30.56 31.39
N VAL A 48 17.32 -31.56 32.21
CA VAL A 48 17.97 -31.91 33.46
C VAL A 48 19.27 -32.72 33.21
N ASP A 49 19.33 -33.38 32.05
CA ASP A 49 20.52 -34.14 31.63
C ASP A 49 21.55 -33.22 30.95
N GLY A 50 21.17 -31.98 30.68
CA GLY A 50 22.02 -30.99 30.03
C GLY A 50 22.09 -31.15 28.51
N ASP A 51 21.10 -31.82 27.92
CA ASP A 51 21.06 -32.06 26.49
C ASP A 51 20.79 -30.76 25.70
N THR A 52 21.31 -30.72 24.46
CA THR A 52 21.12 -29.58 23.57
C THR A 52 19.73 -29.61 23.01
N LEU A 53 18.94 -28.55 23.31
CA LEU A 53 17.59 -28.41 22.81
C LEU A 53 17.55 -27.84 21.40
N THR A 54 16.67 -28.39 20.58
CA THR A 54 16.25 -27.82 19.28
C THR A 54 14.80 -27.37 19.34
N TYR A 55 14.48 -26.34 18.60
CA TYR A 55 13.19 -25.65 18.69
C TYR A 55 12.42 -25.70 17.38
N SER A 56 11.11 -25.81 17.49
CA SER A 56 10.17 -25.65 16.38
C SER A 56 8.97 -24.84 16.81
N MET A 57 8.23 -24.31 15.84
CA MET A 57 7.10 -23.43 16.07
C MET A 57 5.95 -23.79 15.13
N SER A 58 4.72 -23.63 15.60
CA SER A 58 3.49 -23.73 14.78
C SER A 58 2.47 -22.68 15.18
N GLY A 59 1.50 -22.39 14.31
CA GLY A 59 0.43 -21.43 14.57
C GLY A 59 0.80 -19.97 14.32
N ALA A 60 2.06 -19.67 13.97
CA ALA A 60 2.49 -18.31 13.66
C ALA A 60 2.04 -17.88 12.24
N PRO A 61 1.82 -16.56 11.99
CA PRO A 61 1.67 -16.02 10.65
C PRO A 61 2.87 -16.39 9.77
N SER A 62 2.66 -16.50 8.46
CA SER A 62 3.71 -16.89 7.50
C SER A 62 4.90 -15.94 7.45
N THR A 63 4.73 -14.70 7.89
CA THR A 63 5.76 -13.66 7.96
C THR A 63 6.64 -13.77 9.21
N ILE A 64 6.23 -14.58 10.21
CA ILE A 64 6.96 -14.83 11.44
C ILE A 64 7.61 -16.20 11.35
N THR A 65 8.91 -16.24 11.54
CA THR A 65 9.75 -17.44 11.43
C THR A 65 10.56 -17.68 12.69
N MET A 66 11.01 -18.91 12.88
CA MET A 66 11.88 -19.30 13.97
C MET A 66 13.26 -19.71 13.45
N SER A 67 14.31 -19.18 14.06
CA SER A 67 15.70 -19.56 13.80
C SER A 67 16.42 -19.78 15.13
N GLY A 68 16.83 -21.02 15.38
CA GLY A 68 17.31 -21.42 16.70
C GLY A 68 16.27 -21.13 17.78
N SER A 69 16.62 -20.36 18.80
CA SER A 69 15.70 -19.91 19.86
C SER A 69 15.08 -18.54 19.62
N THR A 70 15.22 -17.96 18.42
CA THR A 70 14.68 -16.63 18.09
C THR A 70 13.47 -16.76 17.17
N ILE A 71 12.35 -16.15 17.54
CA ILE A 71 11.13 -15.97 16.75
C ILE A 71 11.12 -14.54 16.26
N SER A 72 11.08 -14.31 14.94
CA SER A 72 11.15 -12.96 14.37
C SER A 72 10.48 -12.87 13.00
N GLY A 73 10.13 -11.63 12.61
CA GLY A 73 9.58 -11.29 11.31
C GLY A 73 8.95 -9.90 11.31
N THR A 74 8.28 -9.58 10.21
CA THR A 74 7.50 -8.34 10.08
C THR A 74 6.08 -8.74 9.65
N PRO A 75 5.09 -8.67 10.55
CA PRO A 75 3.71 -8.93 10.19
C PRO A 75 3.21 -7.92 9.14
N VAL A 76 2.23 -8.30 8.34
CA VAL A 76 1.57 -7.45 7.34
C VAL A 76 0.06 -7.43 7.62
N GLN A 77 -0.70 -6.58 6.94
CA GLN A 77 -2.16 -6.40 7.13
C GLN A 77 -2.93 -7.72 7.24
N THR A 78 -2.62 -8.72 6.43
CA THR A 78 -3.29 -10.03 6.49
C THR A 78 -2.98 -10.84 7.75
N ASN A 79 -2.04 -10.37 8.58
CA ASN A 79 -1.67 -10.98 9.85
C ASN A 79 -2.29 -10.27 11.07
N VAL A 80 -3.09 -9.23 10.89
CA VAL A 80 -3.74 -8.50 11.98
C VAL A 80 -4.69 -9.44 12.74
N GLY A 81 -4.63 -9.40 14.08
CA GLY A 81 -5.41 -10.22 14.98
C GLY A 81 -4.57 -11.13 15.88
N ASP A 82 -5.23 -12.09 16.52
CA ASP A 82 -4.63 -12.99 17.50
C ASP A 82 -4.16 -14.29 16.86
N HIS A 83 -2.93 -14.67 17.14
CA HIS A 83 -2.31 -15.92 16.71
C HIS A 83 -1.84 -16.73 17.90
N THR A 84 -2.39 -17.92 18.06
CA THR A 84 -1.93 -18.87 19.09
C THR A 84 -0.70 -19.62 18.58
N ILE A 85 0.44 -19.32 19.15
CA ILE A 85 1.73 -19.88 18.75
C ILE A 85 2.15 -20.96 19.76
N VAL A 86 2.46 -22.14 19.26
CA VAL A 86 3.01 -23.26 20.03
C VAL A 86 4.48 -23.37 19.74
N VAL A 87 5.32 -23.28 20.75
CA VAL A 87 6.76 -23.49 20.68
C VAL A 87 7.06 -24.84 21.30
N THR A 88 7.79 -25.71 20.59
CA THR A 88 8.18 -27.02 21.02
C THR A 88 9.71 -27.12 21.12
N ALA A 89 10.19 -27.53 22.27
CA ALA A 89 11.61 -27.88 22.50
C ALA A 89 11.76 -29.39 22.54
N THR A 90 12.81 -29.94 21.94
CA THR A 90 13.15 -31.37 21.95
C THR A 90 14.66 -31.56 22.16
N ASP A 91 15.01 -32.62 22.94
CA ASP A 91 16.35 -33.11 23.11
C ASP A 91 16.77 -34.08 21.98
N GLY A 92 15.87 -34.40 21.04
CA GLY A 92 16.03 -35.35 19.95
C GLY A 92 15.27 -36.68 20.16
N THR A 93 14.79 -36.96 21.37
CA THR A 93 14.01 -38.16 21.76
C THR A 93 12.68 -37.81 22.37
N LEU A 94 12.66 -36.86 23.28
CA LEU A 94 11.49 -36.37 24.00
C LEU A 94 11.26 -34.89 23.73
N SER A 95 10.09 -34.38 24.03
CA SER A 95 9.76 -32.97 23.78
C SER A 95 8.76 -32.42 24.78
N VAL A 96 8.79 -31.10 24.93
CA VAL A 96 7.80 -30.30 25.67
C VAL A 96 7.38 -29.08 24.85
N SER A 97 6.17 -28.60 25.05
CA SER A 97 5.68 -27.44 24.36
C SER A 97 5.14 -26.41 25.34
N ASP A 98 5.25 -25.13 24.95
CA ASP A 98 4.58 -23.99 25.59
C ASP A 98 3.84 -23.18 24.56
N THR A 99 2.81 -22.45 24.99
CA THR A 99 1.89 -21.73 24.10
C THR A 99 1.71 -20.31 24.58
N TYR A 100 1.78 -19.35 23.64
CA TYR A 100 1.48 -17.95 23.91
C TYR A 100 0.63 -17.36 22.78
N VAL A 101 -0.03 -16.23 23.05
CA VAL A 101 -0.78 -15.48 22.06
C VAL A 101 0.07 -14.31 21.57
N LEU A 102 0.25 -14.21 20.26
CA LEU A 102 0.78 -13.02 19.59
C LEU A 102 -0.40 -12.24 19.01
N THR A 103 -0.68 -11.05 19.55
CA THR A 103 -1.64 -10.11 18.99
C THR A 103 -0.93 -9.16 18.04
N VAL A 104 -1.27 -9.21 16.76
CA VAL A 104 -0.80 -8.25 15.75
C VAL A 104 -1.79 -7.10 15.68
N ALA A 105 -1.34 -5.91 16.08
CA ALA A 105 -2.14 -4.69 16.03
C ALA A 105 -2.09 -4.07 14.62
N ASN A 106 -3.24 -3.57 14.17
CA ASN A 106 -3.36 -2.82 12.92
C ASN A 106 -2.67 -1.46 13.01
N VAL A 107 -2.06 -1.03 11.92
CA VAL A 107 -1.54 0.32 11.69
C VAL A 107 -2.20 0.85 10.42
N ASN A 108 -2.89 1.98 10.51
CA ASN A 108 -3.62 2.51 9.36
C ASN A 108 -2.69 2.86 8.20
N ASP A 109 -2.96 2.25 7.05
CA ASP A 109 -2.31 2.55 5.77
C ASP A 109 -3.05 3.67 5.01
N ALA A 110 -2.35 4.37 4.13
CA ALA A 110 -3.01 5.31 3.24
C ALA A 110 -3.55 4.59 1.99
N PRO A 111 -4.67 5.08 1.40
CA PRO A 111 -5.23 4.52 0.17
C PRO A 111 -4.21 4.46 -0.97
N THR A 112 -4.34 3.47 -1.84
CA THR A 112 -3.49 3.28 -3.01
C THR A 112 -4.30 3.40 -4.30
N PHE A 113 -3.84 4.24 -5.25
CA PHE A 113 -4.47 4.34 -6.58
C PHE A 113 -4.20 3.07 -7.40
N THR A 114 -5.27 2.51 -7.98
CA THR A 114 -5.21 1.33 -8.84
C THR A 114 -5.36 1.67 -10.32
N SER A 115 -5.72 2.92 -10.65
CA SER A 115 -5.84 3.44 -12.02
C SER A 115 -4.66 4.34 -12.38
N THR A 116 -4.45 4.56 -13.67
CA THR A 116 -3.43 5.47 -14.21
C THR A 116 -4.11 6.59 -14.99
N GLY A 117 -3.69 7.85 -14.77
CA GLY A 117 -4.27 9.02 -15.42
C GLY A 117 -4.21 8.98 -16.95
N THR A 118 -5.29 9.37 -17.61
CA THR A 118 -5.34 9.55 -19.07
C THR A 118 -4.68 10.90 -19.40
N THR A 119 -3.58 10.87 -20.16
CA THR A 119 -2.68 12.02 -20.37
C THR A 119 -2.90 12.77 -21.69
N SER A 120 -3.85 12.35 -22.52
CA SER A 120 -4.16 12.97 -23.80
C SER A 120 -5.61 13.37 -23.90
N ALA A 121 -5.87 14.56 -24.42
CA ALA A 121 -7.17 15.06 -24.81
C ALA A 121 -7.06 15.77 -26.17
N THR A 122 -8.17 16.00 -26.82
CA THR A 122 -8.26 16.80 -28.06
C THR A 122 -9.33 17.86 -27.84
N GLU A 123 -9.10 19.10 -28.26
CA GLU A 123 -10.10 20.14 -28.15
C GLU A 123 -11.40 19.74 -28.90
N ASP A 124 -12.51 20.30 -28.48
CA ASP A 124 -13.87 20.00 -28.93
C ASP A 124 -14.30 18.54 -28.80
N THR A 125 -13.47 17.71 -28.17
CA THR A 125 -13.76 16.29 -27.93
C THR A 125 -13.93 16.02 -26.43
N ALA A 126 -14.98 15.27 -26.08
CA ALA A 126 -15.23 14.91 -24.68
C ALA A 126 -14.08 14.04 -24.12
N TYR A 127 -13.51 14.48 -23.01
CA TYR A 127 -12.50 13.78 -22.23
C TYR A 127 -13.18 13.10 -21.04
N ALA A 128 -12.74 11.89 -20.71
CA ALA A 128 -13.14 11.19 -19.50
C ALA A 128 -11.99 10.35 -18.95
N TYR A 129 -11.81 10.41 -17.64
CA TYR A 129 -10.92 9.54 -16.89
C TYR A 129 -11.63 9.04 -15.64
N ILE A 130 -11.65 7.70 -15.45
CA ILE A 130 -12.15 7.07 -14.23
C ILE A 130 -10.96 6.75 -13.35
N THR A 131 -10.87 7.39 -12.18
CA THR A 131 -9.89 7.05 -11.16
C THR A 131 -10.45 5.99 -10.23
N THR A 132 -9.57 5.07 -9.79
CA THR A 132 -9.91 4.06 -8.79
C THR A 132 -8.78 3.95 -7.77
N SER A 133 -9.17 3.68 -6.51
CA SER A 133 -8.26 3.47 -5.40
C SER A 133 -8.80 2.39 -4.47
N THR A 134 -7.92 1.76 -3.70
CA THR A 134 -8.23 0.76 -2.68
C THR A 134 -7.51 1.09 -1.39
N ASP A 135 -8.04 0.59 -0.29
CA ASP A 135 -7.48 0.69 1.05
C ASP A 135 -7.30 -0.72 1.61
N SER A 136 -6.19 -0.97 2.30
CA SER A 136 -5.85 -2.30 2.84
C SER A 136 -6.77 -2.71 4.00
N GLU A 137 -7.31 -1.73 4.73
CA GLU A 137 -8.26 -1.93 5.83
C GLU A 137 -9.72 -1.85 5.39
N ASP A 138 -10.00 -1.80 4.08
CA ASP A 138 -11.36 -1.65 3.54
C ASP A 138 -12.07 -0.37 4.03
N GLN A 139 -11.32 0.69 4.35
CA GLN A 139 -11.88 1.95 4.82
C GLN A 139 -12.59 2.71 3.70
N THR A 140 -13.52 3.57 4.12
CA THR A 140 -14.18 4.50 3.18
C THR A 140 -13.17 5.52 2.65
N ILE A 141 -12.99 5.54 1.33
CA ILE A 141 -12.09 6.48 0.65
C ILE A 141 -12.91 7.65 0.09
N THR A 142 -12.43 8.86 0.33
CA THR A 142 -12.92 10.09 -0.29
C THR A 142 -11.91 10.57 -1.32
N LEU A 143 -12.37 10.82 -2.56
CA LEU A 143 -11.55 11.35 -3.63
C LEU A 143 -11.81 12.84 -3.86
N THR A 144 -10.75 13.64 -3.95
CA THR A 144 -10.82 15.08 -4.19
C THR A 144 -9.91 15.49 -5.33
N GLY A 145 -10.45 16.19 -6.31
CA GLY A 145 -9.65 16.87 -7.34
C GLY A 145 -8.99 18.11 -6.76
N THR A 146 -7.76 17.97 -6.26
CA THR A 146 -7.03 19.07 -5.61
C THR A 146 -6.51 20.08 -6.63
N THR A 147 -6.15 19.62 -7.83
CA THR A 147 -5.84 20.45 -9.01
C THR A 147 -6.57 19.86 -10.20
N VAL A 148 -7.43 20.65 -10.83
CA VAL A 148 -8.23 20.22 -11.98
C VAL A 148 -8.19 21.36 -13.01
N PRO A 149 -8.02 21.09 -14.33
CA PRO A 149 -8.11 22.09 -15.38
C PRO A 149 -9.45 22.81 -15.36
N GLY A 150 -9.47 24.09 -15.78
CA GLY A 150 -10.70 24.91 -15.78
C GLY A 150 -11.83 24.37 -16.66
N TRP A 151 -11.48 23.62 -17.70
CA TRP A 151 -12.42 22.99 -18.63
C TRP A 151 -12.97 21.63 -18.13
N ALA A 152 -12.41 21.09 -17.03
CA ALA A 152 -12.77 19.77 -16.50
C ALA A 152 -13.43 19.87 -15.12
N ASN A 153 -14.22 18.85 -14.78
CA ASN A 153 -14.85 18.70 -13.48
C ASN A 153 -14.54 17.30 -12.91
N PHE A 154 -14.20 17.26 -11.63
CA PHE A 154 -13.96 16.01 -10.91
C PHE A 154 -15.13 15.72 -9.95
N VAL A 155 -15.63 14.49 -9.97
CA VAL A 155 -16.70 14.02 -9.09
C VAL A 155 -16.24 12.72 -8.40
N ASP A 156 -16.31 12.70 -7.08
CA ASP A 156 -16.22 11.48 -6.28
C ASP A 156 -17.55 10.72 -6.42
N VAL A 157 -17.49 9.47 -6.87
CA VAL A 157 -18.67 8.59 -7.03
C VAL A 157 -18.78 7.54 -5.94
N SER A 158 -17.99 7.68 -4.87
CA SER A 158 -17.88 6.78 -3.73
C SER A 158 -17.16 5.45 -4.02
N GLY A 159 -16.87 4.68 -2.94
CA GLY A 159 -16.22 3.37 -3.06
C GLY A 159 -14.81 3.42 -3.63
N GLY A 160 -14.06 4.51 -3.37
CA GLY A 160 -12.71 4.71 -3.89
C GLY A 160 -12.67 4.97 -5.41
N SER A 161 -13.81 5.38 -6.01
CA SER A 161 -13.91 5.67 -7.43
C SER A 161 -14.32 7.13 -7.67
N GLY A 162 -13.75 7.76 -8.69
CA GLY A 162 -14.07 9.13 -9.11
C GLY A 162 -14.00 9.29 -10.62
N VAL A 163 -14.59 10.36 -11.13
CA VAL A 163 -14.64 10.66 -12.57
C VAL A 163 -14.18 12.08 -12.83
N LEU A 164 -13.20 12.23 -13.71
CA LEU A 164 -12.76 13.50 -14.27
C LEU A 164 -13.28 13.60 -15.70
N THR A 165 -14.14 14.59 -15.98
CA THR A 165 -14.76 14.79 -17.30
C THR A 165 -14.72 16.24 -17.70
N GLY A 166 -14.72 16.51 -19.01
CA GLY A 166 -14.81 17.85 -19.59
C GLY A 166 -14.68 17.83 -21.09
N THR A 167 -14.78 18.99 -21.70
CA THR A 167 -14.51 19.19 -23.13
C THR A 167 -13.66 20.44 -23.23
N PRO A 168 -12.35 20.30 -23.51
CA PRO A 168 -11.48 21.47 -23.69
C PRO A 168 -11.85 22.19 -24.99
N ASP A 169 -11.67 23.50 -25.02
CA ASP A 169 -11.82 24.32 -26.21
C ASP A 169 -10.44 24.78 -26.75
N ASN A 170 -10.41 25.58 -27.82
CA ASN A 170 -9.18 26.09 -28.41
C ASN A 170 -8.30 26.85 -27.42
N GLY A 171 -8.90 27.53 -26.43
CA GLY A 171 -8.17 28.25 -25.37
C GLY A 171 -7.48 27.33 -24.38
N ASP A 172 -7.80 26.03 -24.40
CA ASP A 172 -7.25 25.00 -23.52
C ASP A 172 -6.16 24.16 -24.19
N VAL A 173 -5.77 24.45 -25.43
CA VAL A 173 -4.68 23.75 -26.12
C VAL A 173 -3.38 23.90 -25.35
N GLY A 174 -2.70 22.76 -25.08
CA GLY A 174 -1.46 22.72 -24.30
C GLY A 174 -1.51 21.74 -23.15
N THR A 175 -0.79 22.03 -22.06
CA THR A 175 -0.59 21.11 -20.95
C THR A 175 -1.28 21.56 -19.68
N HIS A 176 -1.99 20.65 -19.01
CA HIS A 176 -2.75 20.89 -17.80
C HIS A 176 -2.38 19.90 -16.72
N ASN A 177 -2.01 20.40 -15.54
CA ASN A 177 -1.73 19.55 -14.39
C ASN A 177 -3.04 19.05 -13.74
N VAL A 178 -3.05 17.79 -13.35
CA VAL A 178 -4.10 17.17 -12.55
C VAL A 178 -3.49 16.58 -11.29
N VAL A 179 -4.11 16.83 -10.15
CA VAL A 179 -3.80 16.19 -8.87
C VAL A 179 -5.11 15.72 -8.25
N ILE A 180 -5.21 14.43 -8.00
CA ILE A 180 -6.32 13.80 -7.29
C ILE A 180 -5.77 13.25 -5.98
N THR A 181 -6.45 13.54 -4.87
CA THR A 181 -6.10 13.07 -3.53
C THR A 181 -7.13 12.02 -3.10
N ALA A 182 -6.66 10.87 -2.66
CA ALA A 182 -7.45 9.85 -1.99
C ALA A 182 -7.17 9.93 -0.49
N THR A 183 -8.21 10.02 0.32
CA THR A 183 -8.14 10.14 1.79
C THR A 183 -9.04 9.08 2.41
N ASP A 184 -8.52 8.31 3.36
CA ASP A 184 -9.26 7.33 4.13
C ASP A 184 -10.09 7.96 5.27
N ALA A 185 -10.85 7.15 5.99
CA ALA A 185 -11.65 7.60 7.12
C ALA A 185 -10.83 8.02 8.34
N SER A 186 -9.57 7.60 8.42
CA SER A 186 -8.62 7.94 9.49
C SER A 186 -7.86 9.24 9.21
N GLY A 187 -7.91 9.74 7.97
CA GLY A 187 -7.27 10.97 7.51
C GLY A 187 -5.91 10.75 6.85
N SER A 188 -5.46 9.50 6.64
CA SER A 188 -4.27 9.23 5.83
C SER A 188 -4.60 9.43 4.36
N ALA A 189 -3.64 9.97 3.58
CA ALA A 189 -3.92 10.36 2.21
C ALA A 189 -2.74 10.09 1.27
N THR A 190 -3.09 9.77 0.02
CA THR A 190 -2.13 9.66 -1.08
C THR A 190 -2.60 10.49 -2.26
N THR A 191 -1.69 10.84 -3.17
CA THR A 191 -1.99 11.67 -4.34
C THR A 191 -1.58 10.97 -5.64
N GLN A 192 -2.42 11.11 -6.66
CA GLN A 192 -2.10 10.80 -8.04
C GLN A 192 -1.94 12.10 -8.83
N SER A 193 -0.78 12.29 -9.45
CA SER A 193 -0.46 13.48 -10.25
C SER A 193 -0.12 13.08 -11.67
N PHE A 194 -0.70 13.76 -12.65
CA PHE A 194 -0.39 13.57 -14.07
C PHE A 194 -0.66 14.86 -14.87
N VAL A 195 -0.20 14.87 -16.11
CA VAL A 195 -0.37 16.00 -17.02
C VAL A 195 -1.26 15.57 -18.19
N ILE A 196 -2.29 16.32 -18.50
CA ILE A 196 -3.09 16.17 -19.71
C ILE A 196 -2.52 17.12 -20.76
N THR A 197 -2.22 16.60 -21.96
CA THR A 197 -1.89 17.39 -23.13
C THR A 197 -3.11 17.46 -24.03
N VAL A 198 -3.64 18.66 -24.24
CA VAL A 198 -4.74 18.94 -25.17
C VAL A 198 -4.14 19.24 -26.54
N ALA A 199 -4.48 18.41 -27.52
CA ALA A 199 -4.06 18.61 -28.91
C ALA A 199 -5.03 19.56 -29.62
N ASN A 200 -4.48 20.41 -30.47
CA ASN A 200 -5.23 21.30 -31.35
C ASN A 200 -5.92 20.50 -32.47
N THR A 201 -7.09 20.97 -32.88
CA THR A 201 -7.82 20.54 -34.08
C THR A 201 -8.04 21.76 -34.94
N ASN A 202 -7.69 21.72 -36.21
CA ASN A 202 -7.85 22.86 -37.08
C ASN A 202 -9.33 23.25 -37.26
N ASP A 203 -9.68 24.46 -36.87
CA ASP A 203 -10.99 25.06 -37.02
C ASP A 203 -11.17 25.74 -38.40
N ALA A 204 -12.41 25.96 -38.76
CA ALA A 204 -12.69 26.69 -40.00
C ALA A 204 -12.68 28.20 -39.75
N PRO A 205 -12.05 29.02 -40.62
CA PRO A 205 -12.11 30.45 -40.52
C PRO A 205 -13.56 30.98 -40.44
N THR A 206 -13.78 31.96 -39.62
CA THR A 206 -15.08 32.58 -39.39
C THR A 206 -15.14 33.99 -39.97
N LEU A 207 -16.35 34.42 -40.33
CA LEU A 207 -16.59 35.80 -40.76
C LEU A 207 -16.74 36.69 -39.52
N ALA A 208 -15.67 37.41 -39.15
CA ALA A 208 -15.66 38.32 -38.00
C ALA A 208 -16.50 39.61 -38.24
N THR A 209 -16.46 40.13 -39.46
CA THR A 209 -17.22 41.32 -39.84
C THR A 209 -17.76 41.18 -41.26
N ALA A 210 -19.06 41.28 -41.42
CA ALA A 210 -19.67 41.23 -42.74
C ALA A 210 -19.24 42.44 -43.60
N GLN A 211 -18.92 42.20 -44.88
CA GLN A 211 -18.69 43.25 -45.83
C GLN A 211 -19.99 44.05 -46.05
N VAL A 212 -19.86 45.38 -46.08
CA VAL A 212 -20.93 46.26 -46.53
C VAL A 212 -20.82 46.49 -48.02
N ASP A 213 -21.96 46.68 -48.63
CA ASP A 213 -21.99 47.04 -50.04
C ASP A 213 -21.26 48.36 -50.29
N VAL A 214 -20.38 48.38 -51.30
CA VAL A 214 -19.61 49.56 -51.71
C VAL A 214 -19.94 49.91 -53.14
N SER A 215 -19.95 51.21 -53.45
CA SER A 215 -20.11 51.68 -54.80
C SER A 215 -18.95 52.61 -55.21
N THR A 216 -18.52 52.49 -56.46
CA THR A 216 -17.48 53.36 -57.01
C THR A 216 -17.99 54.00 -58.31
N ALA A 217 -17.41 55.10 -58.68
CA ALA A 217 -17.72 55.77 -59.96
C ALA A 217 -17.03 55.06 -61.13
N GLU A 218 -17.54 55.20 -62.33
CA GLU A 218 -16.89 54.76 -63.57
C GLU A 218 -15.53 55.47 -63.69
N ASP A 219 -14.52 54.73 -64.21
CA ASP A 219 -13.13 55.18 -64.40
C ASP A 219 -12.37 55.53 -63.09
N ALA A 220 -12.92 55.23 -61.90
CA ALA A 220 -12.24 55.44 -60.62
C ALA A 220 -11.50 54.19 -60.18
N ALA A 221 -10.30 54.38 -59.65
CA ALA A 221 -9.56 53.24 -59.01
C ALA A 221 -10.33 52.77 -57.80
N PHE A 222 -10.55 51.47 -57.71
CA PHE A 222 -11.19 50.81 -56.54
C PHE A 222 -10.20 49.90 -55.82
N SER A 223 -10.20 50.03 -54.51
CA SER A 223 -9.46 49.09 -53.61
C SER A 223 -10.27 48.84 -52.35
N LEU A 224 -10.42 47.61 -51.98
CA LEU A 224 -11.11 47.22 -50.76
C LEU A 224 -10.19 46.27 -49.98
N ASP A 225 -9.88 46.62 -48.74
CA ASP A 225 -9.19 45.76 -47.80
C ASP A 225 -10.21 44.92 -47.06
N VAL A 226 -10.08 43.59 -47.15
CA VAL A 226 -10.91 42.58 -46.49
C VAL A 226 -10.15 41.80 -45.45
N SER A 227 -8.89 42.16 -45.16
CA SER A 227 -8.01 41.41 -44.25
C SER A 227 -8.54 41.29 -42.81
N GLY A 228 -9.35 42.28 -42.37
CA GLY A 228 -9.97 42.26 -41.03
C GLY A 228 -11.36 41.62 -40.97
N ASN A 229 -11.84 41.05 -42.08
CA ASN A 229 -13.19 40.49 -42.12
C ASN A 229 -13.28 39.04 -41.72
N PHE A 230 -12.18 38.34 -41.71
CA PHE A 230 -12.09 36.91 -41.35
C PHE A 230 -11.21 36.74 -40.13
N ALA A 231 -11.55 35.81 -39.30
CA ALA A 231 -10.76 35.36 -38.13
C ALA A 231 -10.67 33.85 -38.11
N ASP A 232 -9.53 33.39 -37.65
CA ASP A 232 -9.26 31.99 -37.34
C ASP A 232 -8.84 31.89 -35.89
N VAL A 233 -9.26 30.84 -35.19
CA VAL A 233 -8.98 30.67 -33.76
C VAL A 233 -7.73 29.85 -33.51
N ASP A 234 -7.16 29.22 -34.57
CA ASP A 234 -5.91 28.42 -34.54
C ASP A 234 -4.63 29.25 -34.63
#